data_4e4ea41681c64980566e19b2fefba709
#
_entry.id   4e4ea41681c64980566e19b2fefba709
#
_cell.length_a   1.000
_cell.length_b   1.000
_cell.length_c   1.000
_cell.angle_alpha   90.00
_cell.angle_beta   90.00
_cell.angle_gamma   90.00
#
_symmetry.space_group_name_H-M   'P 1'
#
loop_
_entity.id
_entity.type
_entity.pdbx_description
1 polymer ?
#
loop_
_entity_poly.entity_id
_entity_poly.type
_entity_poly.pdbx_seq_one_letter_code
_entity_poly.pdbx_strand_id
1 'polypeptide(L)'
;MTSQHIILNSHQRDKVVVRPGLQVHVESSVVSHLVMARGSFHGSRFVNSDVHVYADGCDLSNIRGVSSQIDIRGEGVIMDSGLFRSGTVANIELTNSSMFDFEVRDTPGSSLALHRGANDAGGDVGSVSISAANSSCEMFKIERSVAELSMADCDLTDSTFYRCMLVVKFANCNLKNAEFVDVTLSQDSMLSIPSRSTAAFRGLSKASFVDCVLPRRFYELAISAGASMDHVEVIPEDMELF
;
A
#
# COMPACT_ATOMS: atom_id res chain seq x y z
N MET A 1 1.50 21.74 -24.81
CA MET A 1 0.34 22.03 -23.92
C MET A 1 0.95 22.42 -22.58
N THR A 2 0.71 23.64 -22.11
CA THR A 2 1.16 24.08 -20.78
C THR A 2 0.29 23.43 -19.73
N SER A 3 0.88 22.53 -18.92
CA SER A 3 0.21 21.94 -17.77
C SER A 3 -0.19 23.07 -16.83
N GLN A 4 -1.47 23.20 -16.54
CA GLN A 4 -1.92 24.14 -15.50
C GLN A 4 -1.73 23.46 -14.15
N HIS A 5 -1.07 24.15 -13.23
CA HIS A 5 -0.81 23.68 -11.87
C HIS A 5 -1.63 24.51 -10.88
N ILE A 6 -2.16 23.83 -9.88
CA ILE A 6 -2.66 24.48 -8.67
C ILE A 6 -1.61 24.25 -7.60
N ILE A 7 -1.11 25.33 -7.02
CA ILE A 7 -0.16 25.32 -5.91
C ILE A 7 -0.92 25.71 -4.65
N LEU A 8 -0.93 24.83 -3.64
CA LEU A 8 -1.54 25.07 -2.36
C LEU A 8 -0.43 25.21 -1.29
N ASN A 9 -0.20 26.43 -0.83
CA ASN A 9 0.86 26.79 0.14
C ASN A 9 0.25 27.37 1.41
N SER A 10 -0.82 26.82 1.96
CA SER A 10 -1.49 27.37 3.12
C SER A 10 -2.24 26.32 3.92
N HIS A 11 -2.59 26.63 5.16
CA HIS A 11 -3.47 25.81 5.97
C HIS A 11 -4.91 26.01 5.52
N GLN A 12 -5.37 25.15 4.61
CA GLN A 12 -6.75 25.16 4.15
C GLN A 12 -7.56 24.10 4.89
N ARG A 13 -8.44 24.55 5.77
CA ARG A 13 -9.40 23.68 6.47
C ARG A 13 -10.69 23.46 5.69
N ASP A 14 -10.95 24.29 4.69
CA ASP A 14 -12.14 24.22 3.85
C ASP A 14 -11.97 23.20 2.73
N LYS A 15 -13.11 22.74 2.21
CA LYS A 15 -13.15 21.80 1.09
C LYS A 15 -12.59 22.47 -0.18
N VAL A 16 -11.50 21.90 -0.71
CA VAL A 16 -10.91 22.28 -2.00
C VAL A 16 -11.41 21.30 -3.06
N VAL A 17 -12.13 21.80 -4.04
CA VAL A 17 -12.58 21.00 -5.20
C VAL A 17 -11.70 21.34 -6.40
N VAL A 18 -10.99 20.33 -6.91
CA VAL A 18 -10.08 20.51 -8.04
C VAL A 18 -10.79 20.12 -9.33
N ARG A 19 -10.67 20.98 -10.35
CA ARG A 19 -11.21 20.70 -11.69
C ARG A 19 -10.34 19.67 -12.41
N PRO A 20 -10.94 18.76 -13.19
CA PRO A 20 -10.20 17.80 -14.02
C PRO A 20 -9.19 18.46 -14.96
N GLY A 21 -8.08 17.76 -15.22
CA GLY A 21 -7.03 18.22 -16.12
C GLY A 21 -5.97 19.11 -15.47
N LEU A 22 -6.05 19.33 -14.14
CA LEU A 22 -5.07 20.10 -13.39
C LEU A 22 -4.14 19.16 -12.61
N GLN A 23 -2.85 19.47 -12.59
CA GLN A 23 -1.92 18.89 -11.63
C GLN A 23 -2.02 19.63 -10.30
N VAL A 24 -2.08 18.90 -9.21
CA VAL A 24 -2.11 19.46 -7.86
C VAL A 24 -0.73 19.37 -7.25
N HIS A 25 -0.21 20.49 -6.79
CA HIS A 25 1.02 20.55 -6.02
C HIS A 25 0.72 21.13 -4.65
N VAL A 26 0.94 20.34 -3.60
CA VAL A 26 0.78 20.76 -2.22
C VAL A 26 2.15 20.71 -1.57
N GLU A 27 2.61 21.85 -1.03
CA GLU A 27 3.91 21.95 -0.41
C GLU A 27 3.81 22.66 0.93
N SER A 28 4.39 22.04 1.97
CA SER A 28 4.47 22.59 3.34
C SER A 28 3.12 23.08 3.87
N SER A 29 2.06 22.33 3.61
CA SER A 29 0.68 22.78 3.80
C SER A 29 -0.21 21.69 4.42
N VAL A 30 -1.29 22.11 5.05
CA VAL A 30 -2.35 21.22 5.54
C VAL A 30 -3.61 21.44 4.71
N VAL A 31 -4.10 20.37 4.04
CA VAL A 31 -5.31 20.40 3.23
C VAL A 31 -6.25 19.30 3.69
N SER A 32 -7.21 19.64 4.53
CA SER A 32 -8.08 18.66 5.19
C SER A 32 -9.11 18.01 4.27
N HIS A 33 -9.48 18.63 3.16
CA HIS A 33 -10.49 18.11 2.24
C HIS A 33 -10.17 18.47 0.79
N LEU A 34 -9.34 17.66 0.14
CA LEU A 34 -9.05 17.79 -1.28
C LEU A 34 -9.95 16.82 -2.08
N VAL A 35 -10.87 17.35 -2.86
CA VAL A 35 -11.80 16.55 -3.66
C VAL A 35 -11.37 16.54 -5.11
N MET A 36 -11.09 15.36 -5.61
CA MET A 36 -10.70 15.07 -6.98
C MET A 36 -11.68 14.03 -7.55
N ALA A 37 -12.56 14.44 -8.44
CA ALA A 37 -13.58 13.54 -8.96
C ALA A 37 -13.70 13.63 -10.49
N ARG A 38 -13.87 12.46 -11.11
CA ARG A 38 -14.19 12.27 -12.53
C ARG A 38 -13.29 13.03 -13.49
N GLY A 39 -12.00 12.68 -13.48
CA GLY A 39 -11.06 13.30 -14.40
C GLY A 39 -9.62 12.94 -14.15
N SER A 40 -8.69 13.54 -14.91
CA SER A 40 -7.27 13.30 -14.76
C SER A 40 -6.61 14.37 -13.91
N PHE A 41 -5.84 13.92 -12.92
CA PHE A 41 -5.00 14.71 -12.02
C PHE A 41 -3.56 14.14 -12.02
N HIS A 42 -3.18 13.59 -13.15
CA HIS A 42 -1.91 12.92 -13.39
C HIS A 42 -0.71 13.76 -12.94
N GLY A 43 0.22 13.15 -12.22
CA GLY A 43 1.46 13.79 -11.78
C GLY A 43 1.30 14.72 -10.58
N SER A 44 0.20 14.63 -9.83
CA SER A 44 0.03 15.41 -8.60
C SER A 44 1.11 15.10 -7.57
N ARG A 45 1.52 16.10 -6.78
CA ARG A 45 2.63 16.00 -5.83
C ARG A 45 2.27 16.56 -4.47
N PHE A 46 2.64 15.81 -3.43
CA PHE A 46 2.50 16.21 -2.03
C PHE A 46 3.87 16.17 -1.37
N VAL A 47 4.34 17.31 -0.87
CA VAL A 47 5.68 17.46 -0.29
C VAL A 47 5.58 18.16 1.06
N ASN A 48 6.11 17.54 2.11
CA ASN A 48 6.09 18.06 3.48
C ASN A 48 4.68 18.53 3.90
N SER A 49 3.65 17.78 3.56
CA SER A 49 2.27 18.24 3.68
C SER A 49 1.38 17.20 4.36
N ASP A 50 0.28 17.67 4.95
CA ASP A 50 -0.79 16.83 5.48
C ASP A 50 -2.02 17.01 4.59
N VAL A 51 -2.42 15.92 3.88
CA VAL A 51 -3.44 16.00 2.83
C VAL A 51 -4.42 14.85 2.92
N HIS A 52 -5.72 15.17 2.99
CA HIS A 52 -6.79 14.20 2.87
C HIS A 52 -7.46 14.33 1.49
N VAL A 53 -7.32 13.29 0.66
CA VAL A 53 -7.82 13.24 -0.72
C VAL A 53 -9.04 12.33 -0.80
N TYR A 54 -10.13 12.88 -1.29
CA TYR A 54 -11.31 12.12 -1.68
C TYR A 54 -11.35 12.01 -3.20
N ALA A 55 -11.10 10.80 -3.69
CA ALA A 55 -10.97 10.50 -5.10
C ALA A 55 -12.12 9.60 -5.57
N ASP A 56 -12.77 9.93 -6.66
CA ASP A 56 -13.86 9.13 -7.22
C ASP A 56 -13.80 9.13 -8.74
N GLY A 57 -13.61 7.95 -9.35
CA GLY A 57 -13.54 7.77 -10.80
C GLY A 57 -12.46 8.64 -11.46
N CYS A 58 -11.32 8.83 -10.82
CA CYS A 58 -10.29 9.74 -11.31
C CYS A 58 -8.94 9.05 -11.54
N ASP A 59 -8.14 9.69 -12.40
CA ASP A 59 -6.77 9.28 -12.71
C ASP A 59 -5.78 10.12 -11.90
N LEU A 60 -5.14 9.47 -10.92
CA LEU A 60 -4.04 9.99 -10.09
C LEU A 60 -2.70 9.37 -10.49
N SER A 61 -2.57 8.85 -11.71
CA SER A 61 -1.32 8.20 -12.15
C SER A 61 -0.11 9.11 -11.97
N ASN A 62 1.03 8.53 -11.64
CA ASN A 62 2.25 9.25 -11.29
C ASN A 62 2.14 10.20 -10.09
N ILE A 63 1.19 9.97 -9.19
CA ILE A 63 1.14 10.69 -7.91
C ILE A 63 2.45 10.52 -7.14
N ARG A 64 2.90 11.57 -6.47
CA ARG A 64 4.14 11.56 -5.67
C ARG A 64 3.89 12.08 -4.27
N GLY A 65 4.31 11.31 -3.28
CA GLY A 65 4.33 11.72 -1.88
C GLY A 65 5.76 11.71 -1.34
N VAL A 66 6.18 12.80 -0.70
CA VAL A 66 7.51 12.92 -0.09
C VAL A 66 7.39 13.58 1.27
N SER A 67 7.84 12.90 2.32
CA SER A 67 7.83 13.42 3.70
C SER A 67 6.47 14.01 4.09
N SER A 68 5.39 13.34 3.71
CA SER A 68 4.03 13.86 3.84
C SER A 68 3.13 12.88 4.59
N GLN A 69 2.08 13.40 5.20
CA GLN A 69 0.96 12.62 5.68
C GLN A 69 -0.14 12.67 4.61
N ILE A 70 -0.56 11.50 4.11
CA ILE A 70 -1.48 11.42 2.97
C ILE A 70 -2.58 10.40 3.30
N ASP A 71 -3.83 10.83 3.29
CA ASP A 71 -4.99 9.97 3.38
C ASP A 71 -5.74 10.03 2.03
N ILE A 72 -5.85 8.90 1.34
CA ILE A 72 -6.56 8.80 0.05
C ILE A 72 -7.67 7.78 0.18
N ARG A 73 -8.90 8.20 -0.12
CA ARG A 73 -10.06 7.32 -0.15
C ARG A 73 -10.81 7.46 -1.45
N GLY A 74 -11.20 6.33 -2.04
CA GLY A 74 -11.94 6.42 -3.29
C GLY A 74 -12.34 5.11 -3.94
N GLU A 75 -13.15 5.24 -4.97
CA GLU A 75 -13.62 4.15 -5.82
C GLU A 75 -13.30 4.45 -7.29
N GLY A 76 -12.90 3.42 -8.05
CA GLY A 76 -12.58 3.56 -9.47
C GLY A 76 -11.39 4.49 -9.73
N VAL A 77 -10.42 4.52 -8.82
CA VAL A 77 -9.24 5.39 -8.90
C VAL A 77 -8.10 4.68 -9.63
N ILE A 78 -7.41 5.39 -10.50
CA ILE A 78 -6.18 4.92 -11.14
C ILE A 78 -5.01 5.63 -10.48
N MET A 79 -4.11 4.89 -9.82
CA MET A 79 -2.90 5.39 -9.15
C MET A 79 -1.62 4.77 -9.73
N ASP A 80 -1.65 4.41 -10.99
CA ASP A 80 -0.57 3.70 -11.66
C ASP A 80 0.74 4.50 -11.66
N SER A 81 1.86 3.78 -11.49
CA SER A 81 3.21 4.37 -11.41
C SER A 81 3.36 5.45 -10.32
N GLY A 82 2.55 5.38 -9.27
CA GLY A 82 2.66 6.26 -8.10
C GLY A 82 3.92 5.94 -7.28
N LEU A 83 4.41 6.92 -6.51
CA LEU A 83 5.56 6.75 -5.63
C LEU A 83 5.41 7.52 -4.32
N PHE A 84 5.45 6.80 -3.20
CA PHE A 84 5.55 7.36 -1.85
C PHE A 84 6.90 7.02 -1.23
N ARG A 85 7.62 8.02 -0.73
CA ARG A 85 8.98 7.85 -0.22
C ARG A 85 9.37 8.81 0.91
N SER A 86 10.55 8.56 1.48
CA SER A 86 11.22 9.47 2.41
C SER A 86 10.38 9.84 3.63
N GLY A 87 9.87 8.81 4.33
CA GLY A 87 9.08 9.02 5.55
C GLY A 87 7.66 9.50 5.31
N THR A 88 7.11 9.28 4.11
CA THR A 88 5.68 9.50 3.89
C THR A 88 4.86 8.54 4.75
N VAL A 89 3.94 9.09 5.52
CA VAL A 89 2.86 8.34 6.19
C VAL A 89 1.67 8.33 5.25
N ALA A 90 1.17 7.16 4.89
CA ALA A 90 0.02 7.10 4.00
C ALA A 90 -1.04 6.13 4.51
N ASN A 91 -2.30 6.55 4.42
CA ASN A 91 -3.45 5.69 4.56
C ASN A 91 -4.23 5.70 3.23
N ILE A 92 -4.30 4.55 2.57
CA ILE A 92 -4.92 4.42 1.25
C ILE A 92 -6.06 3.40 1.36
N GLU A 93 -7.28 3.82 1.09
CA GLU A 93 -8.48 2.98 1.07
C GLU A 93 -9.12 3.04 -0.31
N LEU A 94 -8.97 2.00 -1.11
CA LEU A 94 -9.43 1.97 -2.49
C LEU A 94 -10.32 0.76 -2.79
N THR A 95 -11.32 0.97 -3.66
CA THR A 95 -12.19 -0.09 -4.14
C THR A 95 -12.31 0.01 -5.67
N ASN A 96 -12.35 -1.13 -6.37
CA ASN A 96 -12.48 -1.18 -7.83
C ASN A 96 -11.44 -0.29 -8.55
N SER A 97 -10.20 -0.30 -8.10
CA SER A 97 -9.16 0.66 -8.47
C SER A 97 -7.95 -0.01 -9.11
N SER A 98 -7.01 0.80 -9.62
CA SER A 98 -5.73 0.34 -10.14
C SER A 98 -4.57 1.01 -9.41
N MET A 99 -3.57 0.22 -9.03
CA MET A 99 -2.27 0.64 -8.49
C MET A 99 -1.13 -0.11 -9.22
N PHE A 100 -1.21 -0.19 -10.54
CA PHE A 100 -0.20 -0.85 -11.35
C PHE A 100 1.16 -0.14 -11.23
N ASP A 101 2.24 -0.89 -10.98
CA ASP A 101 3.61 -0.35 -10.79
C ASP A 101 3.69 0.76 -9.72
N PHE A 102 2.85 0.67 -8.67
CA PHE A 102 2.88 1.60 -7.55
C PHE A 102 3.99 1.23 -6.57
N GLU A 103 4.76 2.21 -6.11
CA GLU A 103 5.94 1.99 -5.29
C GLU A 103 5.87 2.74 -3.96
N VAL A 104 6.20 2.04 -2.87
CA VAL A 104 6.46 2.60 -1.54
C VAL A 104 7.90 2.33 -1.18
N ARG A 105 8.67 3.39 -0.88
CA ARG A 105 10.09 3.26 -0.60
C ARG A 105 10.57 4.16 0.54
N ASP A 106 11.48 3.63 1.36
CA ASP A 106 12.12 4.39 2.43
C ASP A 106 11.12 5.09 3.37
N THR A 107 10.08 4.35 3.77
CA THR A 107 9.10 4.79 4.77
C THR A 107 9.31 4.02 6.07
N PRO A 108 10.35 4.33 6.83
CA PRO A 108 10.65 3.63 8.06
C PRO A 108 9.56 3.91 9.11
N GLY A 109 9.01 2.85 9.66
CA GLY A 109 8.11 2.90 10.79
C GLY A 109 8.77 2.32 12.04
N SER A 110 8.20 2.51 13.22
CA SER A 110 8.60 1.74 14.39
C SER A 110 7.84 0.42 14.44
N SER A 111 8.49 -0.63 14.95
CA SER A 111 7.84 -1.92 15.22
C SER A 111 6.61 -1.79 16.15
N LEU A 112 6.56 -0.76 16.97
CA LEU A 112 5.40 -0.44 17.83
C LEU A 112 4.14 -0.02 17.03
N ALA A 113 4.29 0.57 15.85
CA ALA A 113 3.15 0.96 15.02
C ALA A 113 2.40 -0.27 14.47
N LEU A 114 3.11 -1.37 14.22
CA LEU A 114 2.52 -2.63 13.76
C LEU A 114 1.63 -3.31 14.81
N HIS A 115 1.88 -3.05 16.12
CA HIS A 115 1.14 -3.68 17.22
C HIS A 115 -0.14 -2.94 17.61
N ARG A 116 -0.29 -1.66 17.26
CA ARG A 116 -1.41 -0.83 17.73
C ARG A 116 -2.46 -0.51 16.68
N GLY A 117 -2.30 -0.99 15.45
CA GLY A 117 -3.09 -0.47 14.34
C GLY A 117 -2.75 1.00 14.06
N ALA A 118 -2.64 1.38 12.81
CA ALA A 118 -2.22 2.72 12.39
C ALA A 118 -3.06 3.87 12.98
N ASN A 119 -4.21 3.57 13.57
CA ASN A 119 -5.16 4.56 14.10
C ASN A 119 -4.85 5.07 15.51
N ASP A 120 -3.96 4.40 16.28
CA ASP A 120 -3.68 4.76 17.68
C ASP A 120 -2.32 5.43 17.90
N ALA A 121 -1.50 5.53 16.88
CA ALA A 121 -0.18 6.15 16.98
C ALA A 121 -0.26 7.67 16.82
N GLY A 122 -0.54 8.35 17.91
CA GLY A 122 -0.23 9.78 18.01
C GLY A 122 1.29 10.00 17.99
N GLY A 123 1.85 10.35 16.84
CA GLY A 123 3.23 10.83 16.70
C GLY A 123 4.13 10.01 15.77
N ASP A 124 4.62 10.66 14.76
CA ASP A 124 5.86 10.51 13.97
C ASP A 124 6.40 9.10 13.62
N VAL A 125 5.55 8.13 13.39
CA VAL A 125 6.00 6.83 12.93
C VAL A 125 5.58 6.65 11.48
N GLY A 126 6.51 6.85 10.57
CA GLY A 126 6.30 6.62 9.14
C GLY A 126 5.84 5.19 8.89
N SER A 127 4.56 5.01 8.65
CA SER A 127 3.98 3.74 8.23
C SER A 127 3.02 3.99 7.09
N VAL A 128 2.93 3.00 6.20
CA VAL A 128 1.96 3.03 5.11
C VAL A 128 0.91 1.97 5.36
N SER A 129 -0.35 2.37 5.39
CA SER A 129 -1.49 1.46 5.43
C SER A 129 -2.21 1.50 4.10
N ILE A 130 -2.36 0.34 3.46
CA ILE A 130 -3.06 0.23 2.19
C ILE A 130 -4.16 -0.82 2.35
N SER A 131 -5.39 -0.38 2.15
CA SER A 131 -6.57 -1.23 2.07
C SER A 131 -7.15 -1.16 0.66
N ALA A 132 -7.19 -2.30 -0.04
CA ALA A 132 -7.74 -2.37 -1.38
C ALA A 132 -8.67 -3.57 -1.55
N ALA A 133 -9.76 -3.36 -2.29
CA ALA A 133 -10.67 -4.43 -2.65
C ALA A 133 -11.00 -4.40 -4.15
N ASN A 134 -11.11 -5.58 -4.77
CA ASN A 134 -11.40 -5.77 -6.20
C ASN A 134 -10.49 -4.90 -7.09
N SER A 135 -9.20 -4.86 -6.80
CA SER A 135 -8.28 -3.91 -7.41
C SER A 135 -7.11 -4.61 -8.11
N SER A 136 -6.61 -3.99 -9.18
CA SER A 136 -5.38 -4.41 -9.83
C SER A 136 -4.19 -3.72 -9.15
N CYS A 137 -3.29 -4.52 -8.59
CA CYS A 137 -2.07 -4.07 -7.92
C CYS A 137 -0.85 -4.80 -8.50
N GLU A 138 -0.87 -5.09 -9.80
CA GLU A 138 0.22 -5.79 -10.48
C GLU A 138 1.51 -4.95 -10.43
N MET A 139 2.67 -5.61 -10.30
CA MET A 139 3.98 -4.99 -10.18
C MET A 139 4.10 -3.99 -9.00
N PHE A 140 3.25 -4.16 -7.98
CA PHE A 140 3.30 -3.36 -6.77
C PHE A 140 4.62 -3.57 -6.01
N LYS A 141 5.24 -2.49 -5.51
CA LYS A 141 6.55 -2.58 -4.85
C LYS A 141 6.56 -1.91 -3.48
N ILE A 142 7.10 -2.60 -2.49
CA ILE A 142 7.44 -2.02 -1.19
C ILE A 142 8.92 -2.30 -0.91
N GLU A 143 9.68 -1.26 -0.64
CA GLU A 143 11.10 -1.36 -0.41
C GLU A 143 11.52 -0.57 0.84
N ARG A 144 12.28 -1.19 1.74
CA ARG A 144 12.83 -0.58 2.97
C ARG A 144 11.78 0.19 3.78
N SER A 145 10.63 -0.44 3.99
CA SER A 145 9.47 0.23 4.56
C SER A 145 8.77 -0.61 5.61
N VAL A 146 8.00 0.04 6.45
CA VAL A 146 7.03 -0.60 7.35
C VAL A 146 5.64 -0.34 6.80
N ALA A 147 4.86 -1.41 6.58
CA ALA A 147 3.53 -1.26 5.99
C ALA A 147 2.50 -2.27 6.52
N GLU A 148 1.24 -1.87 6.52
CA GLU A 148 0.09 -2.74 6.68
C GLU A 148 -0.67 -2.82 5.35
N LEU A 149 -0.88 -4.06 4.88
CA LEU A 149 -1.58 -4.35 3.63
C LEU A 149 -2.83 -5.17 3.91
N SER A 150 -4.00 -4.62 3.66
CA SER A 150 -5.28 -5.31 3.74
C SER A 150 -5.89 -5.40 2.34
N MET A 151 -5.67 -6.53 1.68
CA MET A 151 -6.06 -6.72 0.27
C MET A 151 -7.10 -7.82 0.15
N ALA A 152 -8.21 -7.54 -0.54
CA ALA A 152 -9.26 -8.51 -0.81
C ALA A 152 -9.60 -8.55 -2.30
N ASP A 153 -9.61 -9.75 -2.89
CA ASP A 153 -9.89 -9.95 -4.32
C ASP A 153 -8.99 -9.08 -5.23
N CYS A 154 -7.70 -8.96 -4.87
CA CYS A 154 -6.74 -8.12 -5.59
C CYS A 154 -5.76 -8.96 -6.43
N ASP A 155 -5.30 -8.39 -7.53
CA ASP A 155 -4.21 -8.95 -8.34
C ASP A 155 -2.88 -8.28 -7.94
N LEU A 156 -1.98 -9.07 -7.34
CA LEU A 156 -0.64 -8.68 -6.92
C LEU A 156 0.44 -9.43 -7.73
N THR A 157 0.11 -9.84 -8.95
CA THR A 157 1.04 -10.53 -9.84
C THR A 157 2.31 -9.70 -10.05
N ASP A 158 3.47 -10.37 -10.05
CA ASP A 158 4.79 -9.77 -10.26
C ASP A 158 5.16 -8.66 -9.25
N SER A 159 4.54 -8.66 -8.07
CA SER A 159 4.83 -7.69 -7.01
C SER A 159 6.12 -8.04 -6.26
N THR A 160 6.80 -7.01 -5.72
CA THR A 160 8.07 -7.18 -5.02
C THR A 160 8.04 -6.51 -3.64
N PHE A 161 8.40 -7.27 -2.61
CA PHE A 161 8.54 -6.81 -1.23
C PHE A 161 9.98 -7.04 -0.79
N TYR A 162 10.73 -5.96 -0.53
CA TYR A 162 12.16 -6.04 -0.27
C TYR A 162 12.56 -5.28 0.99
N ARG A 163 13.21 -5.97 1.93
CA ARG A 163 13.67 -5.40 3.22
C ARG A 163 12.58 -4.68 3.98
N CYS A 164 11.46 -5.35 4.18
CA CYS A 164 10.26 -4.75 4.77
C CYS A 164 9.86 -5.44 6.08
N MET A 165 9.19 -4.68 6.94
CA MET A 165 8.38 -5.23 8.02
C MET A 165 6.91 -5.04 7.67
N LEU A 166 6.15 -6.12 7.56
CA LEU A 166 4.79 -6.07 7.05
C LEU A 166 3.79 -6.74 8.00
N VAL A 167 2.61 -6.14 8.10
CA VAL A 167 1.37 -6.84 8.44
C VAL A 167 0.61 -7.04 7.13
N VAL A 168 0.36 -8.28 6.74
CA VAL A 168 -0.40 -8.58 5.52
C VAL A 168 -1.68 -9.33 5.85
N LYS A 169 -2.79 -8.89 5.29
CA LYS A 169 -4.09 -9.54 5.35
C LYS A 169 -4.56 -9.75 3.91
N PHE A 170 -4.15 -10.86 3.33
CA PHE A 170 -4.49 -11.20 1.94
C PHE A 170 -5.67 -12.16 1.90
N ALA A 171 -6.80 -11.72 1.37
CA ALA A 171 -7.98 -12.52 1.16
C ALA A 171 -8.26 -12.69 -0.34
N ASN A 172 -8.20 -13.93 -0.83
CA ASN A 172 -8.48 -14.27 -2.23
C ASN A 172 -7.62 -13.49 -3.24
N CYS A 173 -6.37 -13.15 -2.88
CA CYS A 173 -5.46 -12.39 -3.75
C CYS A 173 -4.66 -13.30 -4.68
N ASN A 174 -4.35 -12.81 -5.87
CA ASN A 174 -3.43 -13.43 -6.81
C ASN A 174 -2.01 -12.88 -6.57
N LEU A 175 -1.12 -13.71 -6.06
CA LEU A 175 0.29 -13.39 -5.76
C LEU A 175 1.24 -14.15 -6.71
N LYS A 176 0.79 -14.48 -7.90
CA LYS A 176 1.60 -15.20 -8.88
C LYS A 176 2.89 -14.42 -9.18
N ASN A 177 4.03 -15.12 -9.12
CA ASN A 177 5.37 -14.55 -9.28
C ASN A 177 5.71 -13.41 -8.29
N ALA A 178 4.97 -13.24 -7.20
CA ALA A 178 5.33 -12.24 -6.20
C ALA A 178 6.60 -12.67 -5.46
N GLU A 179 7.48 -11.71 -5.18
CA GLU A 179 8.77 -11.93 -4.53
C GLU A 179 8.82 -11.24 -3.17
N PHE A 180 9.13 -12.00 -2.13
CA PHE A 180 9.38 -11.52 -0.78
C PHE A 180 10.83 -11.81 -0.43
N VAL A 181 11.66 -10.76 -0.26
CA VAL A 181 13.10 -10.90 0.00
C VAL A 181 13.47 -10.07 1.22
N ASP A 182 14.06 -10.70 2.23
CA ASP A 182 14.45 -10.08 3.50
C ASP A 182 13.24 -9.38 4.16
N VAL A 183 12.10 -10.10 4.24
CA VAL A 183 10.83 -9.59 4.77
C VAL A 183 10.48 -10.28 6.09
N THR A 184 10.15 -9.45 7.08
CA THR A 184 9.56 -9.93 8.33
C THR A 184 8.05 -9.68 8.32
N LEU A 185 7.26 -10.76 8.44
CA LEU A 185 5.83 -10.67 8.64
C LEU A 185 5.48 -10.68 10.13
N SER A 186 4.60 -9.75 10.55
CA SER A 186 4.04 -9.76 11.90
C SER A 186 3.16 -10.99 12.13
N GLN A 187 3.00 -11.39 13.41
CA GLN A 187 2.09 -12.46 13.86
C GLN A 187 0.64 -12.23 13.41
N ASP A 188 0.22 -10.97 13.24
CA ASP A 188 -1.11 -10.60 12.78
C ASP A 188 -1.32 -10.81 11.28
N SER A 189 -0.28 -11.23 10.56
CA SER A 189 -0.36 -11.50 9.13
C SER A 189 -1.21 -12.72 8.83
N MET A 190 -2.13 -12.58 7.88
CA MET A 190 -3.10 -13.59 7.51
C MET A 190 -3.13 -13.81 6.00
N LEU A 191 -3.24 -15.08 5.63
CA LEU A 191 -3.51 -15.49 4.25
C LEU A 191 -4.83 -16.27 4.23
N SER A 192 -5.81 -15.83 3.47
CA SER A 192 -7.07 -16.53 3.29
C SER A 192 -7.21 -17.01 1.84
N ILE A 193 -7.27 -18.32 1.68
CA ILE A 193 -7.41 -18.99 0.39
C ILE A 193 -8.88 -19.40 0.22
N PRO A 194 -9.49 -19.20 -0.95
CA PRO A 194 -10.89 -19.59 -1.19
C PRO A 194 -11.12 -21.09 -0.96
N SER A 195 -12.10 -21.42 -0.14
CA SER A 195 -12.39 -22.82 0.22
C SER A 195 -12.97 -23.68 -0.92
N ARG A 196 -13.34 -23.07 -2.05
CA ARG A 196 -14.07 -23.76 -3.14
C ARG A 196 -13.23 -24.17 -4.35
N SER A 197 -11.92 -23.98 -4.34
CA SER A 197 -11.10 -24.30 -5.52
C SER A 197 -9.65 -24.65 -5.17
N THR A 198 -9.46 -25.73 -4.45
CA THR A 198 -8.11 -26.26 -4.19
C THR A 198 -7.35 -26.69 -5.45
N ALA A 199 -8.03 -26.99 -6.54
CA ALA A 199 -7.40 -27.42 -7.79
C ALA A 199 -7.11 -26.27 -8.78
N ALA A 200 -7.73 -25.10 -8.63
CA ALA A 200 -7.61 -23.96 -9.55
C ALA A 200 -7.00 -22.70 -8.90
N PHE A 201 -6.91 -22.62 -7.58
CA PHE A 201 -6.30 -21.49 -6.91
C PHE A 201 -4.77 -21.60 -7.01
N ARG A 202 -4.22 -20.94 -8.01
CA ARG A 202 -2.77 -20.79 -8.19
C ARG A 202 -2.28 -19.42 -7.71
N GLY A 203 -2.95 -18.84 -6.74
CA GLY A 203 -2.70 -17.48 -6.31
C GLY A 203 -1.31 -17.22 -5.74
N LEU A 204 -0.60 -18.29 -5.31
CA LEU A 204 0.80 -18.22 -4.89
C LEU A 204 1.72 -19.00 -5.84
N SER A 205 1.25 -19.34 -7.03
CA SER A 205 2.04 -20.05 -8.03
C SER A 205 3.29 -19.25 -8.38
N LYS A 206 4.47 -19.83 -8.15
CA LYS A 206 5.78 -19.19 -8.33
C LYS A 206 6.03 -17.97 -7.43
N ALA A 207 5.20 -17.71 -6.42
CA ALA A 207 5.58 -16.78 -5.37
C ALA A 207 6.81 -17.31 -4.62
N SER A 208 7.74 -16.44 -4.25
CA SER A 208 8.97 -16.81 -3.56
C SER A 208 9.17 -16.01 -2.28
N PHE A 209 9.65 -16.69 -1.25
CA PHE A 209 10.04 -16.11 0.02
C PHE A 209 11.51 -16.46 0.27
N VAL A 210 12.39 -15.47 0.31
CA VAL A 210 13.84 -15.62 0.46
C VAL A 210 14.31 -14.80 1.65
N ASP A 211 15.08 -15.42 2.55
CA ASP A 211 15.58 -14.78 3.77
C ASP A 211 14.48 -14.12 4.62
N CYS A 212 13.29 -14.73 4.67
CA CYS A 212 12.11 -14.16 5.33
C CYS A 212 11.87 -14.73 6.73
N VAL A 213 11.18 -13.95 7.56
CA VAL A 213 10.67 -14.37 8.86
C VAL A 213 9.14 -14.37 8.80
N LEU A 214 8.53 -15.56 8.94
CA LEU A 214 7.10 -15.77 8.73
C LEU A 214 6.42 -16.40 9.94
N PRO A 215 5.17 -15.98 10.29
CA PRO A 215 4.34 -16.72 11.23
C PRO A 215 4.05 -18.13 10.71
N ARG A 216 4.05 -19.14 11.62
CA ARG A 216 3.85 -20.56 11.25
C ARG A 216 2.63 -20.77 10.38
N ARG A 217 1.50 -20.20 10.77
CA ARG A 217 0.23 -20.35 10.03
C ARG A 217 0.30 -19.79 8.60
N PHE A 218 0.96 -18.64 8.44
CA PHE A 218 1.16 -18.05 7.11
C PHE A 218 2.06 -18.96 6.25
N TYR A 219 3.18 -19.41 6.80
CA TYR A 219 4.13 -20.32 6.15
C TYR A 219 3.47 -21.61 5.65
N GLU A 220 2.71 -22.30 6.51
CA GLU A 220 2.02 -23.56 6.14
C GLU A 220 1.02 -23.35 5.00
N LEU A 221 0.23 -22.27 5.05
CA LEU A 221 -0.71 -21.93 3.99
C LEU A 221 0.01 -21.56 2.68
N ALA A 222 1.08 -20.79 2.74
CA ALA A 222 1.84 -20.38 1.57
C ALA A 222 2.49 -21.59 0.85
N ILE A 223 3.08 -22.52 1.58
CA ILE A 223 3.60 -23.77 1.00
C ILE A 223 2.47 -24.59 0.37
N SER A 224 1.36 -24.75 1.08
CA SER A 224 0.23 -25.54 0.54
C SER A 224 -0.35 -24.95 -0.74
N ALA A 225 -0.21 -23.64 -0.93
CA ALA A 225 -0.64 -22.91 -2.11
C ALA A 225 0.42 -22.84 -3.22
N GLY A 226 1.59 -23.47 -3.04
CA GLY A 226 2.62 -23.64 -4.06
C GLY A 226 3.70 -22.56 -4.10
N ALA A 227 3.87 -21.80 -3.03
CA ALA A 227 4.99 -20.87 -2.89
C ALA A 227 6.33 -21.63 -2.66
N SER A 228 7.43 -21.04 -3.10
CA SER A 228 8.78 -21.48 -2.78
C SER A 228 9.33 -20.77 -1.55
N MET A 229 10.09 -21.50 -0.73
CA MET A 229 10.70 -20.99 0.51
C MET A 229 12.20 -21.26 0.46
N ASP A 230 13.00 -20.21 0.68
CA ASP A 230 14.45 -20.32 0.77
C ASP A 230 14.95 -19.51 1.98
N HIS A 231 15.70 -20.16 2.89
CA HIS A 231 16.19 -19.58 4.14
C HIS A 231 15.09 -18.88 4.99
N VAL A 232 13.91 -19.49 5.09
CA VAL A 232 12.80 -18.91 5.84
C VAL A 232 12.83 -19.34 7.30
N GLU A 233 12.82 -18.37 8.20
CA GLU A 233 12.63 -18.57 9.64
C GLU A 233 11.13 -18.59 9.95
N VAL A 234 10.68 -19.61 10.70
CA VAL A 234 9.27 -19.76 11.07
C VAL A 234 9.09 -19.44 12.54
N ILE A 235 8.25 -18.44 12.83
CA ILE A 235 7.94 -18.02 14.19
C ILE A 235 6.81 -18.89 14.75
N PRO A 236 6.95 -19.49 15.95
CA PRO A 236 5.87 -20.20 16.65
C PRO A 236 4.69 -19.27 16.98
N GLU A 237 3.47 -19.82 17.04
CA GLU A 237 2.25 -19.04 17.34
C GLU A 237 2.21 -18.43 18.74
N ASP A 238 2.98 -18.98 19.67
CA ASP A 238 3.08 -18.57 21.07
C ASP A 238 4.21 -17.56 21.36
N MET A 239 4.97 -17.19 20.37
CA MET A 239 6.06 -16.22 20.49
C MET A 239 5.60 -14.85 20.02
N GLU A 240 5.32 -13.94 20.95
CA GLU A 240 5.14 -12.51 20.61
C GLU A 240 6.48 -11.93 20.12
N LEU A 241 6.55 -11.55 18.87
CA LEU A 241 7.66 -10.75 18.34
C LEU A 241 7.40 -9.28 18.69
N PHE A 242 7.93 -8.83 19.84
CA PHE A 242 8.09 -7.44 20.32
C PHE A 242 6.87 -6.54 20.34
#